data_17c9797b05f1672dc3683fe01fbb9eec
#
_entry.id   17c9797b05f1672dc3683fe01fbb9eec
#
_cell.length_a   1.000
_cell.length_b   1.000
_cell.length_c   1.000
_cell.angle_alpha   90.00
_cell.angle_beta   90.00
_cell.angle_gamma   90.00
#
_symmetry.space_group_name_H-M   'P 1'
#
loop_
_entity.id
_entity.type
_entity.pdbx_description
1 polymer ?
#
loop_
_entity_poly.entity_id
_entity_poly.type
_entity_poly.pdbx_seq_one_letter_code
_entity_poly.pdbx_strand_id
1 'polypeptide(L)'
;SICQPRTGTCIGFTRLVPCFLVDVAGLVPGASEGRGRGNAFLADLANCDALIQVVDAAASTDIEGNPQQPSKDATVALKSMQDEIEFLSVELDNWILGLLKDAWSRGVRRVQSEGEKGIINFLHDRLTGLGSSQLAIATGYENFKSANDDTNPPWDWQDTTLLELAKSLRAELFPIHIAANKADLSPIDSYETLSVNGTIIPCMADMELALR
;
A
#
# COMPACT_ATOMS: atom_id res chain seq x y z
N SER A 1 -16.16 -6.97 -36.59
CA SER A 1 -15.20 -5.85 -36.71
C SER A 1 -14.07 -6.09 -35.74
N ILE A 2 -12.85 -6.03 -36.22
CA ILE A 2 -11.65 -6.17 -35.39
C ILE A 2 -11.48 -4.86 -34.65
N CYS A 3 -11.48 -4.92 -33.33
CA CYS A 3 -11.20 -3.75 -32.48
C CYS A 3 -9.74 -3.31 -32.72
N GLN A 4 -9.54 -2.06 -33.09
CA GLN A 4 -8.21 -1.44 -33.19
C GLN A 4 -8.07 -0.37 -32.11
N PRO A 5 -7.62 -0.74 -30.90
CA PRO A 5 -7.44 0.23 -29.83
C PRO A 5 -6.28 1.19 -30.15
N ARG A 6 -6.37 2.45 -29.69
CA ARG A 6 -5.27 3.42 -29.83
C ARG A 6 -4.03 3.00 -29.05
N THR A 7 -4.22 2.26 -27.96
CA THR A 7 -3.17 1.71 -27.11
C THR A 7 -3.51 0.29 -26.71
N GLY A 8 -2.50 -0.59 -26.60
CA GLY A 8 -2.67 -2.01 -26.29
C GLY A 8 -3.10 -2.85 -27.49
N THR A 9 -3.46 -4.09 -27.22
CA THR A 9 -3.86 -5.09 -28.21
C THR A 9 -5.21 -5.69 -27.81
N CYS A 10 -6.04 -6.08 -28.78
CA CYS A 10 -7.24 -6.87 -28.56
C CYS A 10 -7.01 -8.31 -29.02
N ILE A 11 -7.28 -9.28 -28.15
CA ILE A 11 -7.31 -10.71 -28.48
C ILE A 11 -8.74 -11.22 -28.26
N GLY A 12 -9.39 -11.63 -29.33
CA GLY A 12 -10.82 -11.90 -29.31
C GLY A 12 -11.61 -10.63 -28.96
N PHE A 13 -12.36 -10.64 -27.87
CA PHE A 13 -13.09 -9.48 -27.34
C PHE A 13 -12.44 -8.89 -26.09
N THR A 14 -11.26 -9.40 -25.69
CA THR A 14 -10.54 -8.92 -24.53
C THR A 14 -9.50 -7.88 -24.93
N ARG A 15 -9.60 -6.68 -24.36
CA ARG A 15 -8.62 -5.61 -24.57
C ARG A 15 -7.48 -5.79 -23.58
N LEU A 16 -6.25 -5.91 -24.12
CA LEU A 16 -5.03 -5.89 -23.32
C LEU A 16 -4.54 -4.44 -23.20
N VAL A 17 -4.42 -3.96 -21.99
CA VAL A 17 -3.90 -2.63 -21.68
C VAL A 17 -2.44 -2.79 -21.25
N PRO A 18 -1.49 -2.01 -21.82
CA PRO A 18 -0.10 -2.02 -21.37
C PRO A 18 -0.03 -1.65 -19.87
N CYS A 19 0.71 -2.44 -19.11
CA CYS A 19 1.03 -2.17 -17.72
C CYS A 19 2.55 -2.11 -17.58
N PHE A 20 3.04 -1.08 -16.90
CA PHE A 20 4.45 -0.96 -16.57
C PHE A 20 4.67 -1.51 -15.16
N LEU A 21 5.53 -2.53 -15.04
CA LEU A 21 5.99 -3.03 -13.76
C LEU A 21 7.35 -2.42 -13.44
N VAL A 22 7.46 -1.88 -12.23
CA VAL A 22 8.71 -1.35 -11.69
C VAL A 22 9.12 -2.26 -10.54
N ASP A 23 10.31 -2.87 -10.67
CA ASP A 23 10.92 -3.61 -9.57
C ASP A 23 11.50 -2.62 -8.56
N VAL A 24 11.01 -2.68 -7.34
CA VAL A 24 11.40 -1.76 -6.27
C VAL A 24 12.22 -2.53 -5.24
N ALA A 25 13.35 -1.96 -4.83
CA ALA A 25 14.19 -2.57 -3.80
C ALA A 25 13.38 -2.85 -2.53
N GLY A 26 13.53 -4.06 -1.95
CA GLY A 26 12.78 -4.46 -0.75
C GLY A 26 12.92 -3.45 0.40
N LEU A 27 11.82 -3.21 1.09
CA LEU A 27 11.81 -2.41 2.31
C LEU A 27 12.51 -3.17 3.44
N VAL A 28 13.30 -2.43 4.20
CA VAL A 28 13.86 -2.91 5.47
C VAL A 28 13.12 -2.23 6.63
N PRO A 29 12.99 -2.88 7.79
CA PRO A 29 12.35 -2.29 8.97
C PRO A 29 12.99 -0.93 9.36
N GLY A 30 12.13 0.09 9.58
CA GLY A 30 12.55 1.45 9.87
C GLY A 30 12.89 2.30 8.64
N ALA A 31 12.45 1.89 7.45
CA ALA A 31 12.61 2.67 6.23
C ALA A 31 11.91 4.02 6.30
N SER A 32 10.76 4.09 6.98
CA SER A 32 10.01 5.32 7.26
C SER A 32 10.79 6.30 8.16
N GLU A 33 11.72 5.83 8.97
CA GLU A 33 12.61 6.63 9.82
C GLU A 33 13.92 7.01 9.10
N GLY A 34 14.05 6.76 7.80
CA GLY A 34 15.23 7.07 6.99
C GLY A 34 16.33 6.02 7.07
N ARG A 35 16.07 4.82 7.58
CA ARG A 35 17.02 3.72 7.58
C ARG A 35 17.15 3.10 6.18
N GLY A 36 18.34 2.79 5.80
CA GLY A 36 18.64 2.13 4.52
C GLY A 36 18.32 3.00 3.29
N ARG A 37 17.72 2.42 2.26
CA ARG A 37 17.30 3.09 1.02
C ARG A 37 15.85 3.60 1.05
N GLY A 38 15.27 3.81 2.24
CA GLY A 38 13.86 4.18 2.40
C GLY A 38 13.43 5.35 1.52
N ASN A 39 14.21 6.43 1.46
CA ASN A 39 13.88 7.59 0.63
C ASN A 39 13.89 7.29 -0.89
N ALA A 40 14.75 6.37 -1.35
CA ALA A 40 14.77 5.97 -2.76
C ALA A 40 13.55 5.10 -3.09
N PHE A 41 13.20 4.14 -2.24
CA PHE A 41 12.00 3.33 -2.35
C PHE A 41 10.74 4.22 -2.43
N LEU A 42 10.64 5.20 -1.55
CA LEU A 42 9.50 6.10 -1.50
C LEU A 42 9.39 7.00 -2.75
N ALA A 43 10.54 7.37 -3.35
CA ALA A 43 10.56 8.09 -4.62
C ALA A 43 10.09 7.21 -5.79
N ASP A 44 10.40 5.92 -5.77
CA ASP A 44 9.94 4.97 -6.78
C ASP A 44 8.43 4.75 -6.70
N LEU A 45 7.85 4.74 -5.48
CA LEU A 45 6.40 4.62 -5.29
C LEU A 45 5.61 5.81 -5.82
N ALA A 46 6.18 6.99 -5.84
CA ALA A 46 5.49 8.24 -6.20
C ALA A 46 4.86 8.22 -7.61
N ASN A 47 5.28 7.30 -8.47
CA ASN A 47 4.78 7.17 -9.84
C ASN A 47 4.00 5.87 -10.08
N CYS A 48 3.64 5.15 -9.01
CA CYS A 48 2.91 3.89 -9.11
C CYS A 48 1.40 4.13 -8.87
N ASP A 49 0.56 3.53 -9.73
CA ASP A 49 -0.90 3.57 -9.56
C ASP A 49 -1.39 2.51 -8.55
N ALA A 50 -0.62 1.45 -8.33
CA ALA A 50 -0.89 0.38 -7.37
C ALA A 50 0.39 -0.36 -7.01
N LEU A 51 0.37 -1.08 -5.89
CA LEU A 51 1.48 -1.91 -5.42
C LEU A 51 1.11 -3.38 -5.51
N ILE A 52 2.08 -4.21 -5.89
CA ILE A 52 1.99 -5.66 -5.77
C ILE A 52 3.01 -6.08 -4.72
N GLN A 53 2.51 -6.46 -3.56
CA GLN A 53 3.34 -7.01 -2.50
C GLN A 53 3.48 -8.51 -2.69
N VAL A 54 4.71 -8.99 -2.89
CA VAL A 54 5.01 -10.42 -2.95
C VAL A 54 5.30 -10.90 -1.54
N VAL A 55 4.55 -11.91 -1.08
CA VAL A 55 4.68 -12.51 0.25
C VAL A 55 4.92 -14.01 0.14
N ASP A 56 5.60 -14.61 1.11
CA ASP A 56 5.93 -16.04 1.13
C ASP A 56 4.79 -16.85 1.76
N ALA A 57 3.95 -17.47 0.92
CA ALA A 57 2.85 -18.31 1.38
C ALA A 57 3.28 -19.61 2.07
N ALA A 58 4.53 -20.04 1.89
CA ALA A 58 5.08 -21.23 2.50
C ALA A 58 5.80 -20.97 3.83
N ALA A 59 5.93 -19.70 4.25
CA ALA A 59 6.77 -19.30 5.37
C ALA A 59 8.16 -19.96 5.32
N SER A 60 8.79 -19.93 4.14
CA SER A 60 10.09 -20.50 3.87
C SER A 60 11.24 -19.49 3.94
N THR A 61 10.92 -18.27 4.34
CA THR A 61 11.85 -17.20 4.65
C THR A 61 11.45 -16.52 5.95
N ASP A 62 12.40 -15.96 6.68
CA ASP A 62 12.12 -15.09 7.81
C ASP A 62 11.90 -13.63 7.32
N ILE A 63 11.54 -12.74 8.24
CA ILE A 63 11.28 -11.33 7.95
C ILE A 63 12.52 -10.59 7.42
N GLU A 64 13.72 -11.12 7.65
CA GLU A 64 14.98 -10.59 7.14
C GLU A 64 15.33 -11.18 5.75
N GLY A 65 14.53 -12.13 5.25
CA GLY A 65 14.72 -12.80 3.97
C GLY A 65 15.66 -14.01 4.03
N ASN A 66 16.06 -14.49 5.22
CA ASN A 66 16.88 -15.68 5.33
C ASN A 66 16.08 -16.94 5.06
N PRO A 67 16.61 -17.88 4.24
CA PRO A 67 15.90 -19.12 3.93
C PRO A 67 15.68 -20.02 5.15
N GLN A 68 14.49 -20.59 5.25
CA GLN A 68 14.15 -21.63 6.22
C GLN A 68 13.33 -22.75 5.57
N GLN A 69 13.07 -23.82 6.29
CA GLN A 69 12.22 -24.90 5.77
C GLN A 69 10.76 -24.43 5.66
N PRO A 70 10.06 -24.74 4.55
CA PRO A 70 8.64 -24.43 4.42
C PRO A 70 7.84 -24.97 5.60
N SER A 71 6.92 -24.17 6.11
CA SER A 71 6.04 -24.59 7.19
C SER A 71 5.10 -25.69 6.72
N LYS A 72 4.83 -26.66 7.60
CA LYS A 72 3.79 -27.67 7.41
C LYS A 72 2.49 -27.31 8.15
N ASP A 73 2.50 -26.24 8.90
CA ASP A 73 1.37 -25.74 9.69
C ASP A 73 0.79 -24.49 9.03
N ALA A 74 -0.47 -24.62 8.58
CA ALA A 74 -1.18 -23.52 7.92
C ALA A 74 -1.35 -22.29 8.82
N THR A 75 -1.50 -22.49 10.14
CA THR A 75 -1.63 -21.37 11.09
C THR A 75 -0.35 -20.56 11.18
N VAL A 76 0.79 -21.24 11.18
CA VAL A 76 2.11 -20.58 11.19
C VAL A 76 2.34 -19.83 9.89
N ALA A 77 2.02 -20.46 8.75
CA ALA A 77 2.19 -19.83 7.43
C ALA A 77 1.27 -18.61 7.26
N LEU A 78 -0.02 -18.72 7.68
CA LEU A 78 -0.96 -17.60 7.66
C LEU A 78 -0.49 -16.44 8.53
N LYS A 79 0.03 -16.73 9.72
CA LYS A 79 0.57 -15.69 10.61
C LYS A 79 1.79 -15.00 10.00
N SER A 80 2.72 -15.77 9.43
CA SER A 80 3.89 -15.19 8.75
C SER A 80 3.47 -14.27 7.60
N MET A 81 2.52 -14.70 6.78
CA MET A 81 1.96 -13.85 5.72
C MET A 81 1.31 -12.58 6.26
N GLN A 82 0.52 -12.68 7.33
CA GLN A 82 -0.13 -11.52 7.93
C GLN A 82 0.91 -10.51 8.43
N ASP A 83 1.97 -10.99 9.10
CA ASP A 83 3.05 -10.16 9.61
C ASP A 83 3.79 -9.43 8.44
N GLU A 84 4.05 -10.12 7.32
CA GLU A 84 4.64 -9.51 6.13
C GLU A 84 3.71 -8.46 5.48
N ILE A 85 2.41 -8.75 5.38
CA ILE A 85 1.41 -7.83 4.81
C ILE A 85 1.30 -6.57 5.65
N GLU A 86 1.21 -6.73 6.97
CA GLU A 86 1.10 -5.62 7.92
C GLU A 86 2.35 -4.75 7.91
N PHE A 87 3.52 -5.35 7.80
CA PHE A 87 4.80 -4.65 7.78
C PHE A 87 4.83 -3.53 6.73
N LEU A 88 4.49 -3.82 5.47
CA LEU A 88 4.48 -2.80 4.40
C LEU A 88 3.47 -1.69 4.69
N SER A 89 2.28 -2.06 5.13
CA SER A 89 1.23 -1.11 5.44
C SER A 89 1.65 -0.16 6.57
N VAL A 90 2.23 -0.68 7.64
CA VAL A 90 2.71 0.11 8.79
C VAL A 90 3.83 1.07 8.41
N GLU A 91 4.79 0.62 7.60
CA GLU A 91 5.89 1.50 7.14
C GLU A 91 5.35 2.66 6.28
N LEU A 92 4.41 2.40 5.37
CA LEU A 92 3.79 3.44 4.55
C LEU A 92 2.92 4.40 5.38
N ASP A 93 2.16 3.87 6.35
CA ASP A 93 1.33 4.68 7.24
C ASP A 93 2.20 5.63 8.08
N ASN A 94 3.31 5.12 8.65
CA ASN A 94 4.24 5.92 9.42
C ASN A 94 4.96 6.98 8.57
N TRP A 95 5.28 6.65 7.34
CA TRP A 95 5.86 7.60 6.41
C TRP A 95 4.91 8.78 6.10
N ILE A 96 3.66 8.48 5.74
CA ILE A 96 2.64 9.52 5.49
C ILE A 96 2.42 10.33 6.76
N LEU A 97 2.31 9.67 7.92
CA LEU A 97 2.20 10.35 9.22
C LEU A 97 3.35 11.33 9.44
N GLY A 98 4.59 10.93 9.17
CA GLY A 98 5.76 11.80 9.28
C GLY A 98 5.64 13.04 8.38
N LEU A 99 5.23 12.85 7.12
CA LEU A 99 5.00 13.95 6.18
C LEU A 99 3.91 14.93 6.67
N LEU A 100 2.85 14.43 7.28
CA LEU A 100 1.78 15.25 7.84
C LEU A 100 2.25 16.01 9.07
N LYS A 101 2.92 15.35 10.04
CA LYS A 101 3.37 15.93 11.30
C LYS A 101 4.35 17.10 11.06
N ASP A 102 5.30 16.95 10.17
CA ASP A 102 6.30 17.99 9.86
C ASP A 102 5.69 19.33 9.44
N ALA A 103 4.48 19.32 8.94
CA ALA A 103 3.84 20.54 8.44
C ALA A 103 2.47 20.82 9.07
N TRP A 104 2.04 20.02 10.04
CA TRP A 104 0.68 20.04 10.59
C TRP A 104 0.25 21.42 11.10
N SER A 105 1.14 22.13 11.79
CA SER A 105 0.85 23.50 12.26
C SER A 105 0.49 24.48 11.16
N ARG A 106 1.00 24.29 9.94
CA ARG A 106 0.62 25.06 8.75
C ARG A 106 -0.74 24.64 8.20
N GLY A 107 -1.02 23.34 8.22
CA GLY A 107 -2.31 22.78 7.85
C GLY A 107 -3.43 23.32 8.72
N VAL A 108 -3.24 23.29 10.04
CA VAL A 108 -4.18 23.84 11.03
C VAL A 108 -4.52 25.30 10.74
N ARG A 109 -3.52 26.18 10.50
CA ARG A 109 -3.78 27.59 10.17
C ARG A 109 -4.58 27.75 8.88
N ARG A 110 -4.36 26.89 7.90
CA ARG A 110 -5.09 26.91 6.64
C ARG A 110 -6.55 26.51 6.84
N VAL A 111 -6.80 25.49 7.68
CA VAL A 111 -8.17 25.11 8.07
C VAL A 111 -8.89 26.25 8.78
N GLN A 112 -8.24 26.92 9.69
CA GLN A 112 -8.80 28.07 10.42
C GLN A 112 -9.21 29.23 9.49
N SER A 113 -8.50 29.41 8.36
CA SER A 113 -8.77 30.50 7.41
C SER A 113 -9.73 30.10 6.28
N GLU A 114 -9.66 28.84 5.79
CA GLU A 114 -10.35 28.38 4.57
C GLU A 114 -11.42 27.33 4.87
N GLY A 115 -11.53 26.88 6.13
CA GLY A 115 -12.43 25.77 6.52
C GLY A 115 -11.97 24.42 5.98
N GLU A 116 -12.92 23.51 5.78
CA GLU A 116 -12.65 22.14 5.35
C GLU A 116 -11.87 22.06 4.01
N LYS A 117 -12.15 22.97 3.09
CA LYS A 117 -11.41 23.07 1.83
C LYS A 117 -9.92 23.32 2.06
N GLY A 118 -9.58 24.03 3.13
CA GLY A 118 -8.20 24.32 3.51
C GLY A 118 -7.42 23.07 3.88
N ILE A 119 -8.06 22.08 4.55
CA ILE A 119 -7.37 20.83 4.88
C ILE A 119 -7.11 19.98 3.63
N ILE A 120 -8.09 19.86 2.73
CA ILE A 120 -7.91 19.12 1.47
C ILE A 120 -6.78 19.73 0.64
N ASN A 121 -6.75 21.07 0.50
CA ASN A 121 -5.69 21.77 -0.20
C ASN A 121 -4.32 21.55 0.47
N PHE A 122 -4.26 21.61 1.80
CA PHE A 122 -3.02 21.34 2.54
C PHE A 122 -2.52 19.91 2.32
N LEU A 123 -3.39 18.91 2.45
CA LEU A 123 -3.06 17.51 2.24
C LEU A 123 -2.56 17.27 0.80
N HIS A 124 -3.25 17.83 -0.18
CA HIS A 124 -2.85 17.74 -1.58
C HIS A 124 -1.47 18.35 -1.81
N ASP A 125 -1.25 19.59 -1.37
CA ASP A 125 0.06 20.26 -1.52
C ASP A 125 1.20 19.47 -0.86
N ARG A 126 0.90 18.82 0.28
CA ARG A 126 1.89 18.04 1.03
C ARG A 126 2.21 16.70 0.40
N LEU A 127 1.22 16.05 -0.21
CA LEU A 127 1.33 14.72 -0.79
C LEU A 127 1.47 14.71 -2.32
N THR A 128 1.54 15.89 -2.95
CA THR A 128 1.70 16.00 -4.43
C THR A 128 2.95 15.27 -4.92
N GLY A 129 4.04 15.27 -4.15
CA GLY A 129 5.26 14.53 -4.47
C GLY A 129 5.08 13.00 -4.53
N LEU A 130 3.95 12.48 -4.07
CA LEU A 130 3.58 11.06 -4.12
C LEU A 130 2.69 10.71 -5.33
N GLY A 131 2.58 11.59 -6.32
CA GLY A 131 1.68 11.40 -7.45
C GLY A 131 0.19 11.53 -7.11
N SER A 132 -0.15 12.07 -5.93
CA SER A 132 -1.53 12.14 -5.45
C SER A 132 -2.40 13.06 -6.31
N SER A 133 -3.58 12.57 -6.69
CA SER A 133 -4.62 13.41 -7.27
C SER A 133 -5.44 14.09 -6.17
N GLN A 134 -6.00 15.27 -6.47
CA GLN A 134 -6.89 15.96 -5.54
C GLN A 134 -8.12 15.11 -5.19
N LEU A 135 -8.59 14.30 -6.15
CA LEU A 135 -9.71 13.39 -5.92
C LEU A 135 -9.36 12.29 -4.91
N ALA A 136 -8.20 11.64 -5.06
CA ALA A 136 -7.76 10.60 -4.12
C ALA A 136 -7.60 11.17 -2.69
N ILE A 137 -7.03 12.37 -2.56
CA ILE A 137 -6.93 13.05 -1.26
C ILE A 137 -8.31 13.33 -0.66
N ALA A 138 -9.24 13.86 -1.46
CA ALA A 138 -10.59 14.15 -0.98
C ALA A 138 -11.32 12.88 -0.57
N THR A 139 -11.22 11.79 -1.36
CA THR A 139 -11.81 10.49 -1.02
C THR A 139 -11.22 9.92 0.26
N GLY A 140 -9.89 9.90 0.41
CA GLY A 140 -9.24 9.43 1.63
C GLY A 140 -9.63 10.24 2.86
N TYR A 141 -9.77 11.55 2.73
CA TYR A 141 -10.24 12.41 3.83
C TYR A 141 -11.72 12.13 4.19
N GLU A 142 -12.60 11.93 3.22
CA GLU A 142 -14.00 11.58 3.47
C GLU A 142 -14.13 10.19 4.13
N ASN A 143 -13.33 9.22 3.69
CA ASN A 143 -13.27 7.89 4.30
C ASN A 143 -12.82 7.98 5.76
N PHE A 144 -11.79 8.78 6.04
CA PHE A 144 -11.33 9.06 7.40
C PHE A 144 -12.46 9.65 8.26
N LYS A 145 -13.18 10.68 7.78
CA LYS A 145 -14.30 11.27 8.53
C LYS A 145 -15.41 10.28 8.80
N SER A 146 -15.72 9.43 7.81
CA SER A 146 -16.80 8.44 7.94
C SER A 146 -16.48 7.31 8.92
N ALA A 147 -15.18 6.99 9.10
CA ALA A 147 -14.71 5.95 10.00
C ALA A 147 -14.42 6.45 11.42
N ASN A 148 -14.30 7.76 11.61
CA ASN A 148 -13.96 8.37 12.88
C ASN A 148 -15.11 9.27 13.36
N ASP A 149 -15.66 8.93 14.51
CA ASP A 149 -16.66 9.76 15.21
C ASP A 149 -16.03 10.99 15.91
N ASP A 150 -14.75 11.25 15.68
CA ASP A 150 -14.04 12.37 16.29
C ASP A 150 -14.53 13.69 15.69
N THR A 151 -15.34 14.40 16.47
CA THR A 151 -15.87 15.72 16.12
C THR A 151 -14.90 16.85 16.46
N ASN A 152 -13.73 16.52 17.00
CA ASN A 152 -12.73 17.54 17.36
C ASN A 152 -12.19 18.23 16.10
N PRO A 153 -11.99 19.55 16.19
CA PRO A 153 -11.40 20.28 15.07
C PRO A 153 -9.92 19.87 14.85
N PRO A 154 -9.39 20.01 13.62
CA PRO A 154 -8.04 19.57 13.27
C PRO A 154 -6.89 20.08 14.16
N TRP A 155 -7.08 21.22 14.83
CA TRP A 155 -6.06 21.75 15.76
C TRP A 155 -5.98 21.04 17.10
N ASP A 156 -6.97 20.22 17.45
CA ASP A 156 -7.03 19.42 18.65
C ASP A 156 -6.68 17.93 18.42
N TRP A 157 -6.42 17.55 17.14
CA TRP A 157 -6.10 16.18 16.79
C TRP A 157 -4.76 15.75 17.39
N GLN A 158 -4.77 14.55 17.94
CA GLN A 158 -3.59 13.90 18.49
C GLN A 158 -2.89 13.05 17.43
N ASP A 159 -1.70 12.56 17.72
CA ASP A 159 -0.92 11.70 16.83
C ASP A 159 -1.70 10.44 16.39
N THR A 160 -2.55 9.90 17.25
CA THR A 160 -3.43 8.77 16.94
C THR A 160 -4.44 9.12 15.84
N THR A 161 -5.08 10.27 15.91
CA THR A 161 -6.03 10.75 14.89
C THR A 161 -5.31 11.03 13.58
N LEU A 162 -4.10 11.60 13.62
CA LEU A 162 -3.27 11.80 12.43
C LEU A 162 -2.83 10.49 11.79
N LEU A 163 -2.58 9.44 12.60
CA LEU A 163 -2.26 8.11 12.08
C LEU A 163 -3.47 7.49 11.36
N GLU A 164 -4.67 7.62 11.90
CA GLU A 164 -5.89 7.13 11.22
C GLU A 164 -6.14 7.89 9.90
N LEU A 165 -5.88 9.19 9.88
CA LEU A 165 -5.90 9.97 8.63
C LEU A 165 -4.85 9.45 7.65
N ALA A 166 -3.62 9.20 8.10
CA ALA A 166 -2.54 8.67 7.27
C ALA A 166 -2.90 7.30 6.66
N LYS A 167 -3.50 6.39 7.44
CA LYS A 167 -3.98 5.08 6.98
C LYS A 167 -5.04 5.23 5.88
N SER A 168 -6.01 6.12 6.08
CA SER A 168 -7.07 6.35 5.12
C SER A 168 -6.54 6.93 3.80
N LEU A 169 -5.62 7.90 3.89
CA LEU A 169 -4.95 8.46 2.72
C LEU A 169 -4.08 7.41 2.00
N ARG A 170 -3.30 6.59 2.74
CA ARG A 170 -2.50 5.52 2.15
C ARG A 170 -3.35 4.53 1.37
N ALA A 171 -4.52 4.14 1.89
CA ALA A 171 -5.40 3.19 1.23
C ALA A 171 -5.85 3.68 -0.17
N GLU A 172 -6.07 4.99 -0.32
CA GLU A 172 -6.45 5.59 -1.59
C GLU A 172 -5.25 5.88 -2.52
N LEU A 173 -4.10 6.24 -1.94
CA LEU A 173 -2.91 6.60 -2.72
C LEU A 173 -2.14 5.36 -3.20
N PHE A 174 -2.10 4.32 -2.40
CA PHE A 174 -1.33 3.10 -2.64
C PHE A 174 -2.19 1.86 -2.43
N PRO A 175 -3.11 1.53 -3.36
CA PRO A 175 -3.81 0.25 -3.31
C PRO A 175 -2.80 -0.89 -3.39
N ILE A 176 -2.87 -1.82 -2.44
CA ILE A 176 -1.94 -2.96 -2.33
C ILE A 176 -2.66 -4.24 -2.71
N HIS A 177 -2.11 -4.95 -3.68
CA HIS A 177 -2.52 -6.31 -4.07
C HIS A 177 -1.46 -7.29 -3.62
N ILE A 178 -1.88 -8.45 -3.11
CA ILE A 178 -0.98 -9.45 -2.56
C ILE A 178 -0.75 -10.57 -3.57
N ALA A 179 0.51 -10.83 -3.90
CA ALA A 179 0.94 -12.02 -4.63
C ALA A 179 1.50 -13.03 -3.62
N ALA A 180 0.70 -14.04 -3.27
CA ALA A 180 1.08 -15.11 -2.34
C ALA A 180 1.96 -16.13 -3.10
N ASN A 181 3.27 -15.89 -3.14
CA ASN A 181 4.22 -16.71 -3.88
C ASN A 181 4.55 -18.01 -3.12
N LYS A 182 5.09 -18.99 -3.84
CA LYS A 182 5.37 -20.34 -3.35
C LYS A 182 4.11 -21.07 -2.87
N ALA A 183 2.98 -20.80 -3.50
CA ALA A 183 1.70 -21.42 -3.14
C ALA A 183 1.70 -22.94 -3.31
N ASP A 184 2.57 -23.49 -4.17
CA ASP A 184 2.81 -24.94 -4.36
C ASP A 184 3.49 -25.61 -3.15
N LEU A 185 4.20 -24.84 -2.33
CA LEU A 185 4.87 -25.32 -1.10
C LEU A 185 4.08 -24.96 0.16
N SER A 186 3.00 -24.21 0.00
CA SER A 186 2.20 -23.68 1.11
C SER A 186 1.24 -24.73 1.68
N PRO A 187 1.09 -24.83 3.01
CA PRO A 187 0.03 -25.62 3.64
C PRO A 187 -1.32 -24.90 3.71
N ILE A 188 -1.44 -23.69 3.13
CA ILE A 188 -2.64 -22.85 3.24
C ILE A 188 -3.64 -23.25 2.16
N ASP A 189 -4.85 -23.64 2.58
CA ASP A 189 -5.97 -23.97 1.67
C ASP A 189 -6.84 -22.76 1.33
N SER A 190 -6.91 -21.76 2.24
CA SER A 190 -7.73 -20.55 2.06
C SER A 190 -7.08 -19.35 2.73
N TYR A 191 -7.13 -18.20 2.05
CA TYR A 191 -6.61 -16.90 2.53
C TYR A 191 -7.70 -16.00 3.14
N GLU A 192 -8.94 -16.49 3.30
CA GLU A 192 -10.08 -15.69 3.76
C GLU A 192 -9.91 -15.11 5.17
N THR A 193 -9.05 -15.71 5.99
CA THR A 193 -8.79 -15.26 7.35
C THR A 193 -7.79 -14.10 7.43
N LEU A 194 -7.11 -13.78 6.34
CA LEU A 194 -6.16 -12.67 6.30
C LEU A 194 -6.89 -11.34 6.18
N SER A 195 -6.52 -10.41 7.03
CA SER A 195 -7.07 -9.04 7.02
C SER A 195 -6.35 -8.20 5.97
N VAL A 196 -6.92 -8.13 4.76
CA VAL A 196 -6.37 -7.33 3.67
C VAL A 196 -7.45 -6.44 3.04
N ASN A 197 -7.07 -5.22 2.67
CA ASN A 197 -7.91 -4.31 1.89
C ASN A 197 -7.66 -4.47 0.38
N GLY A 198 -7.43 -5.69 -0.09
CA GLY A 198 -7.08 -5.97 -1.47
C GLY A 198 -7.32 -7.41 -1.87
N THR A 199 -6.86 -7.77 -3.06
CA THR A 199 -6.96 -9.13 -3.57
C THR A 199 -5.69 -9.90 -3.24
N ILE A 200 -5.84 -11.14 -2.74
CA ILE A 200 -4.74 -12.09 -2.60
C ILE A 200 -4.79 -13.05 -3.77
N ILE A 201 -3.69 -13.16 -4.50
CA ILE A 201 -3.56 -14.06 -5.65
C ILE A 201 -2.43 -15.05 -5.36
N PRO A 202 -2.75 -16.35 -5.23
CA PRO A 202 -1.72 -17.38 -5.12
C PRO A 202 -0.92 -17.45 -6.43
N CYS A 203 0.39 -17.55 -6.33
CA CYS A 203 1.28 -17.68 -7.47
C CYS A 203 2.46 -18.64 -7.15
N MET A 204 3.10 -19.12 -8.20
CA MET A 204 4.18 -20.12 -8.14
C MET A 204 5.26 -19.70 -9.14
N ALA A 205 6.03 -18.68 -8.81
CA ALA A 205 6.94 -18.02 -9.75
C ALA A 205 7.96 -19.01 -10.38
N ASP A 206 8.51 -19.95 -9.61
CA ASP A 206 9.46 -20.94 -10.11
C ASP A 206 8.81 -21.93 -11.08
N MET A 207 7.58 -22.37 -10.81
CA MET A 207 6.84 -23.26 -11.72
C MET A 207 6.42 -22.53 -13.00
N GLU A 208 5.94 -21.32 -12.90
CA GLU A 208 5.59 -20.48 -14.06
C GLU A 208 6.81 -20.25 -14.98
N LEU A 209 7.98 -20.03 -14.38
CA LEU A 209 9.22 -19.88 -15.12
C LEU A 209 9.65 -21.20 -15.81
N ALA A 210 9.44 -22.34 -15.17
CA ALA A 210 9.79 -23.66 -15.72
C ALA A 210 8.88 -24.11 -16.87
N LEU A 211 7.65 -23.55 -16.97
CA LEU A 211 6.68 -23.87 -18.02
C LEU A 211 6.86 -23.03 -19.29
N ARG A 212 7.76 -22.04 -19.30
CA ARG A 212 8.08 -21.19 -20.45
C ARG A 212 9.29 -21.70 -21.23
#